data_7803279d354bc978975efb130ff70e2a
#
_entry.id   7803279d354bc978975efb130ff70e2a
#
_cell.length_a   1.000
_cell.length_b   1.000
_cell.length_c   1.000
_cell.angle_alpha   90.00
_cell.angle_beta   90.00
_cell.angle_gamma   90.00
#
_symmetry.space_group_name_H-M   'P 1'
#
loop_
_entity.id
_entity.type
_entity.pdbx_description
1 polymer ?
#
loop_
_entity_poly.entity_id
_entity_poly.type
_entity_poly.pdbx_seq_one_letter_code
_entity_poly.pdbx_strand_id
1 'polypeptide(L)'
;MKKHLTSFASILFIAAISFFNSINAQTCPSWGPYIEGFDMANSGELWYSEVMADNACKQINTYYSTLNFSLGPRGGYAGIQHKQNEVYNNIFSMWDLKDTNVPQCTTEYTAPNTFVDGFGGEGTGLHTDNPMPWTPGIWYATVVRRWSTGDGKTRIGFFMFDYGTGKWKHYATIVTPENDAKFTGTKLGGFVENWNSAASKATRCGYFRNFWSMNAQGSWSKPSRYNVSAGTGSWGVETAFNNTAIKITSCGTTPAPAGSSVTFNGITQDGTKPSTTTPVTVTTVTPSYNTSNNSVNINWVNSETTSPQLSYKVSLYTEASWTNSHTPVAVVTGIRPDQRSVQIPLPANSQPGKYYVSVVLEDIFNQTSNFGYNNLTISNIVTPPTIDPNAYYRIKCVGSNQYISPANYSTAANTKMVQYPFNSNIAQQWKLEKTGNNYIITNRASGLAIDVPASNITNGTTLVQYPKHGGSNQQWVLRPYTSNTLVIGIALSNMKAMDNPSNSQISGTNINIWNQDMNGTAGVNHQWVLEQVTTSAISAKQEITSTAYPNPVKQGENLTISLPENGNTYELTIINAEGLKLKSQQANAGKTIISTSGMRTGIYFYNAKNSNGTVSGKFSVQ
;
A
#
# COMPACT_ATOMS: atom_id res chain seq x y z
N MET A 1 -9.30 125.49 -13.40
CA MET A 1 -7.90 125.27 -13.38
C MET A 1 -7.71 123.82 -12.92
N LYS A 2 -7.43 122.93 -13.83
CA LYS A 2 -7.47 121.50 -13.62
C LYS A 2 -6.04 120.98 -13.29
N LYS A 3 -5.89 120.26 -12.24
CA LYS A 3 -4.67 119.49 -11.95
C LYS A 3 -4.89 118.03 -12.31
N HIS A 4 -4.05 117.52 -13.15
CA HIS A 4 -3.99 116.06 -13.45
C HIS A 4 -3.32 115.27 -12.32
N LEU A 5 -3.91 114.23 -11.86
CA LEU A 5 -3.27 113.22 -11.04
C LEU A 5 -3.10 111.95 -11.90
N THR A 6 -1.90 111.57 -12.13
CA THR A 6 -1.51 110.35 -12.78
C THR A 6 -1.37 109.26 -11.69
N SER A 7 -2.17 108.22 -11.77
CA SER A 7 -2.13 107.04 -10.90
C SER A 7 -1.24 105.97 -11.52
N PHE A 8 -0.16 105.56 -10.81
CA PHE A 8 0.65 104.37 -11.13
C PHE A 8 -0.02 103.12 -10.57
N ALA A 9 -0.44 102.25 -11.44
CA ALA A 9 -0.92 100.92 -11.04
C ALA A 9 0.25 99.90 -11.11
N SER A 10 0.74 99.48 -9.96
CA SER A 10 1.74 98.40 -9.87
C SER A 10 1.03 97.03 -10.05
N ILE A 11 1.32 96.33 -11.14
CA ILE A 11 0.87 95.00 -11.41
C ILE A 11 1.80 94.06 -10.67
N LEU A 12 1.30 93.40 -9.63
CA LEU A 12 1.97 92.32 -8.89
C LEU A 12 1.77 90.99 -9.65
N PHE A 13 2.83 90.49 -10.33
CA PHE A 13 2.83 89.18 -10.96
C PHE A 13 3.07 88.14 -9.86
N ILE A 14 2.02 87.47 -9.41
CA ILE A 14 2.13 86.27 -8.57
C ILE A 14 2.48 85.12 -9.50
N ALA A 15 3.73 84.70 -9.52
CA ALA A 15 4.16 83.45 -10.16
C ALA A 15 3.64 82.25 -9.28
N ALA A 16 2.53 81.66 -9.68
CA ALA A 16 2.08 80.40 -9.13
C ALA A 16 3.06 79.30 -9.60
N ILE A 17 3.98 78.89 -8.72
CA ILE A 17 4.80 77.70 -8.91
C ILE A 17 3.85 76.50 -8.67
N SER A 18 3.34 75.99 -9.77
CA SER A 18 2.62 74.68 -9.74
C SER A 18 3.66 73.59 -9.49
N PHE A 19 3.72 73.13 -8.27
CA PHE A 19 4.36 71.82 -7.98
C PHE A 19 3.53 70.73 -8.68
N PHE A 20 3.90 70.38 -9.90
CA PHE A 20 3.46 69.13 -10.47
C PHE A 20 4.13 68.02 -9.68
N ASN A 21 3.44 67.50 -8.66
CA ASN A 21 3.73 66.18 -8.18
C ASN A 21 3.50 65.24 -9.35
N SER A 22 4.57 64.85 -10.01
CA SER A 22 4.50 63.73 -10.94
C SER A 22 4.03 62.52 -10.18
N ILE A 23 2.76 62.19 -10.33
CA ILE A 23 2.24 60.91 -9.86
C ILE A 23 2.98 59.85 -10.67
N ASN A 24 4.02 59.30 -10.10
CA ASN A 24 4.70 58.15 -10.71
C ASN A 24 3.67 57.06 -10.94
N ALA A 25 3.49 56.64 -12.18
CA ALA A 25 2.57 55.57 -12.51
C ALA A 25 2.97 54.29 -11.77
N GLN A 26 2.01 53.65 -11.16
CA GLN A 26 2.23 52.32 -10.53
C GLN A 26 2.65 51.33 -11.62
N THR A 27 3.76 50.66 -11.42
CA THR A 27 4.31 49.64 -12.33
C THR A 27 4.68 48.37 -11.58
N CYS A 28 4.86 47.31 -12.33
CA CYS A 28 5.49 46.09 -11.80
C CYS A 28 6.79 45.84 -12.54
N PRO A 29 7.78 45.20 -11.98
CA PRO A 29 8.96 44.79 -12.68
C PRO A 29 8.62 43.83 -13.83
N SER A 30 9.41 43.86 -14.91
CA SER A 30 9.20 42.96 -16.05
C SER A 30 9.41 41.48 -15.72
N TRP A 31 10.14 41.19 -14.65
CA TRP A 31 10.30 39.86 -14.02
C TRP A 31 10.80 40.04 -12.58
N GLY A 32 10.53 39.05 -11.72
CA GLY A 32 10.90 39.09 -10.30
C GLY A 32 10.08 40.08 -9.46
N PRO A 33 10.58 40.56 -8.30
CA PRO A 33 11.94 40.34 -7.76
C PRO A 33 12.13 38.89 -7.23
N TYR A 34 13.29 38.34 -7.55
CA TYR A 34 13.76 37.05 -7.04
C TYR A 34 14.80 37.28 -5.95
N ILE A 35 14.68 36.52 -4.84
CA ILE A 35 15.72 36.37 -3.82
C ILE A 35 16.41 35.04 -4.01
N GLU A 36 17.72 35.02 -3.93
CA GLU A 36 18.52 33.81 -3.97
C GLU A 36 19.56 33.83 -2.85
N GLY A 37 19.63 32.75 -2.07
CA GLY A 37 20.71 32.46 -1.13
C GLY A 37 21.77 31.62 -1.82
N PHE A 38 23.03 32.03 -1.82
CA PHE A 38 24.13 31.45 -2.56
C PHE A 38 25.14 30.70 -1.69
N ASP A 39 25.99 29.91 -2.34
CA ASP A 39 27.10 29.17 -1.75
C ASP A 39 26.65 28.08 -0.77
N MET A 40 25.47 27.49 -1.00
CA MET A 40 24.96 26.38 -0.25
C MET A 40 25.58 25.06 -0.74
N ALA A 41 25.56 24.02 0.08
CA ALA A 41 26.03 22.69 -0.32
C ALA A 41 25.15 22.10 -1.42
N ASN A 42 25.78 21.41 -2.37
CA ASN A 42 25.11 20.71 -3.47
C ASN A 42 24.37 19.44 -3.01
N SER A 43 23.49 18.95 -3.88
CA SER A 43 22.85 17.63 -3.79
C SER A 43 22.13 17.40 -2.47
N GLY A 44 21.14 18.26 -2.22
CA GLY A 44 20.33 18.20 -1.01
C GLY A 44 19.23 17.14 -1.07
N GLU A 45 18.85 16.68 0.10
CA GLU A 45 17.66 15.86 0.34
C GLU A 45 16.46 16.73 0.71
N LEU A 46 16.73 17.97 1.20
CA LEU A 46 15.71 18.86 1.72
C LEU A 46 16.11 20.31 1.50
N TRP A 47 15.10 21.11 1.14
CA TRP A 47 15.15 22.56 1.18
C TRP A 47 14.14 23.10 2.19
N TYR A 48 14.54 24.15 2.90
CA TYR A 48 13.76 24.84 3.93
C TYR A 48 13.92 26.34 3.78
N SER A 49 12.83 27.10 3.86
CA SER A 49 12.88 28.55 4.07
C SER A 49 11.59 29.07 4.71
N GLU A 50 11.62 30.32 5.16
CA GLU A 50 10.49 30.94 5.82
C GLU A 50 10.03 32.21 5.11
N VAL A 51 8.71 32.42 5.07
CA VAL A 51 8.06 33.57 4.47
C VAL A 51 7.03 34.17 5.41
N MET A 52 6.88 35.49 5.32
CA MET A 52 5.79 36.23 5.93
C MET A 52 5.31 37.31 4.95
N ALA A 53 4.03 37.30 4.60
CA ALA A 53 3.43 38.39 3.83
C ALA A 53 3.24 39.62 4.74
N ASP A 54 3.62 40.81 4.24
CA ASP A 54 3.41 42.03 5.00
C ASP A 54 1.96 42.51 4.87
N ASN A 55 1.31 42.75 6.00
CA ASN A 55 -0.07 43.22 6.03
C ASN A 55 -0.27 44.60 5.37
N ALA A 56 0.76 45.45 5.38
CA ALA A 56 0.68 46.80 4.80
C ALA A 56 0.65 46.80 3.26
N CYS A 57 1.17 45.79 2.60
CA CYS A 57 1.28 45.68 1.14
C CYS A 57 0.79 44.34 0.58
N LYS A 58 -0.14 43.73 1.26
CA LYS A 58 -0.85 42.56 0.80
C LYS A 58 -1.77 42.91 -0.37
N GLN A 59 -1.62 42.21 -1.47
CA GLN A 59 -2.46 42.38 -2.67
C GLN A 59 -2.95 41.01 -3.16
N ILE A 60 -4.14 41.00 -3.76
CA ILE A 60 -4.61 39.81 -4.50
C ILE A 60 -3.71 39.52 -5.71
N ASN A 61 -3.78 38.29 -6.21
CA ASN A 61 -2.94 37.81 -7.32
C ASN A 61 -1.43 37.90 -7.00
N THR A 62 -1.05 37.60 -5.76
CA THR A 62 0.36 37.61 -5.32
C THR A 62 0.85 36.23 -4.96
N TYR A 63 1.96 35.78 -5.59
CA TYR A 63 2.80 34.72 -5.14
C TYR A 63 3.83 35.23 -4.14
N TYR A 64 3.97 34.49 -3.04
CA TYR A 64 5.09 34.56 -2.12
C TYR A 64 5.77 33.20 -2.13
N SER A 65 6.54 32.92 -3.19
CA SER A 65 7.29 31.67 -3.32
C SER A 65 8.51 31.72 -2.40
N THR A 66 8.63 30.73 -1.54
CA THR A 66 9.78 30.61 -0.62
C THR A 66 10.85 29.70 -1.14
N LEU A 67 10.48 28.74 -1.98
CA LEU A 67 11.36 27.72 -2.52
C LEU A 67 11.21 27.69 -4.03
N ASN A 68 12.27 28.10 -4.73
CA ASN A 68 12.45 27.91 -6.17
C ASN A 68 13.69 27.04 -6.33
N PHE A 69 13.53 25.80 -6.78
CA PHE A 69 14.55 24.77 -6.70
C PHE A 69 14.63 23.92 -7.97
N SER A 70 15.72 23.18 -8.11
CA SER A 70 15.89 22.15 -9.14
C SER A 70 16.05 20.78 -8.51
N LEU A 71 15.34 19.79 -9.08
CA LEU A 71 15.41 18.38 -8.73
C LEU A 71 15.82 17.57 -9.98
N GLY A 72 17.08 17.16 -10.04
CA GLY A 72 17.61 16.58 -11.28
C GLY A 72 17.38 17.52 -12.45
N PRO A 73 16.72 17.09 -13.55
CA PRO A 73 16.47 17.91 -14.72
C PRO A 73 15.22 18.82 -14.59
N ARG A 74 14.43 18.69 -13.51
CA ARG A 74 13.16 19.40 -13.34
C ARG A 74 13.31 20.58 -12.39
N GLY A 75 12.55 21.64 -12.66
CA GLY A 75 12.36 22.74 -11.74
C GLY A 75 11.09 22.59 -10.91
N GLY A 76 11.03 23.29 -9.80
CA GLY A 76 9.83 23.37 -8.96
C GLY A 76 9.83 24.60 -8.08
N TYR A 77 8.66 24.97 -7.58
CA TYR A 77 8.53 26.02 -6.59
C TYR A 77 7.41 25.72 -5.59
N ALA A 78 7.55 26.31 -4.40
CA ALA A 78 6.57 26.17 -3.33
C ALA A 78 6.44 27.45 -2.52
N GLY A 79 5.25 27.73 -1.98
CA GLY A 79 4.99 28.91 -1.17
C GLY A 79 3.52 29.13 -0.87
N ILE A 80 3.16 30.39 -0.59
CA ILE A 80 1.80 30.82 -0.32
C ILE A 80 1.31 31.81 -1.38
N GLN A 81 0.00 31.84 -1.58
CA GLN A 81 -0.66 32.71 -2.55
C GLN A 81 -1.81 33.47 -1.92
N HIS A 82 -2.04 34.69 -2.43
CA HIS A 82 -3.26 35.45 -2.21
C HIS A 82 -4.00 35.59 -3.56
N LYS A 83 -5.07 34.84 -3.74
CA LYS A 83 -5.91 34.82 -4.94
C LYS A 83 -7.03 35.87 -4.89
N GLN A 84 -7.81 35.95 -5.95
CA GLN A 84 -9.04 36.74 -6.00
C GLN A 84 -10.04 36.27 -4.91
N ASN A 85 -10.98 37.15 -4.56
CA ASN A 85 -12.02 36.90 -3.55
C ASN A 85 -11.46 36.57 -2.15
N GLU A 86 -10.30 37.16 -1.79
CA GLU A 86 -9.62 36.94 -0.50
C GLU A 86 -9.36 35.46 -0.21
N VAL A 87 -9.08 34.67 -1.26
CA VAL A 87 -8.70 33.26 -1.11
C VAL A 87 -7.21 33.16 -0.79
N TYR A 88 -6.90 32.55 0.34
CA TYR A 88 -5.56 32.24 0.80
C TYR A 88 -5.28 30.76 0.61
N ASN A 89 -4.18 30.43 -0.02
CA ASN A 89 -3.79 29.04 -0.29
C ASN A 89 -2.27 28.88 -0.23
N ASN A 90 -1.83 27.64 -0.17
CA ASN A 90 -0.46 27.30 -0.55
C ASN A 90 -0.43 26.74 -1.96
N ILE A 91 0.76 26.73 -2.55
CA ILE A 91 0.99 26.17 -3.87
C ILE A 91 2.31 25.38 -3.87
N PHE A 92 2.30 24.25 -4.56
CA PHE A 92 3.49 23.47 -4.83
C PHE A 92 3.45 22.97 -6.27
N SER A 93 4.48 23.29 -7.06
CA SER A 93 4.54 23.05 -8.49
C SER A 93 5.83 22.36 -8.90
N MET A 94 5.71 21.50 -9.92
CA MET A 94 6.83 20.86 -10.60
C MET A 94 6.65 21.00 -12.11
N TRP A 95 7.69 21.50 -12.81
CA TRP A 95 7.68 21.55 -14.27
C TRP A 95 7.93 20.18 -14.88
N ASP A 96 7.24 19.92 -15.98
CA ASP A 96 7.52 18.81 -16.86
C ASP A 96 8.71 19.08 -17.76
N LEU A 97 9.33 18.04 -18.26
CA LEU A 97 10.35 18.20 -19.29
C LEU A 97 9.68 18.55 -20.63
N LYS A 98 10.40 19.31 -21.46
CA LYS A 98 9.91 19.69 -22.80
C LYS A 98 9.71 18.51 -23.75
N ASP A 99 10.38 17.39 -23.49
CA ASP A 99 10.20 16.15 -24.25
C ASP A 99 8.90 15.46 -23.82
N THR A 100 7.93 15.44 -24.71
CA THR A 100 6.61 14.82 -24.48
C THR A 100 6.65 13.29 -24.43
N ASN A 101 7.75 12.65 -24.80
CA ASN A 101 7.93 11.21 -24.66
C ASN A 101 8.37 10.80 -23.24
N VAL A 102 8.76 11.76 -22.40
CA VAL A 102 9.10 11.50 -21.00
C VAL A 102 7.82 11.52 -20.16
N PRO A 103 7.61 10.52 -19.29
CA PRO A 103 6.44 10.52 -18.39
C PRO A 103 6.36 11.80 -17.55
N GLN A 104 5.15 12.28 -17.33
CA GLN A 104 4.88 13.51 -16.58
C GLN A 104 4.87 13.25 -15.07
N CYS A 105 4.94 14.34 -14.28
CA CYS A 105 4.76 14.28 -12.85
C CYS A 105 3.33 13.83 -12.49
N THR A 106 3.19 13.13 -11.37
CA THR A 106 1.89 12.70 -10.81
C THR A 106 1.85 12.97 -9.31
N THR A 107 0.67 12.89 -8.70
CA THR A 107 0.55 12.97 -7.23
C THR A 107 0.43 11.57 -6.62
N GLU A 108 1.10 11.33 -5.49
CA GLU A 108 0.92 10.12 -4.66
C GLU A 108 0.05 10.41 -3.43
N TYR A 109 0.13 11.64 -2.91
CA TYR A 109 -0.68 12.11 -1.78
C TYR A 109 -1.06 13.57 -1.96
N THR A 110 -2.28 13.90 -1.55
CA THR A 110 -2.74 15.27 -1.35
C THR A 110 -3.57 15.38 -0.09
N ALA A 111 -3.36 16.45 0.68
CA ALA A 111 -4.18 16.75 1.83
C ALA A 111 -5.65 16.99 1.40
N PRO A 112 -6.64 16.79 2.26
CA PRO A 112 -8.04 17.09 1.96
C PRO A 112 -8.23 18.50 1.39
N ASN A 113 -9.10 18.63 0.40
CA ASN A 113 -9.41 19.86 -0.34
C ASN A 113 -8.27 20.40 -1.21
N THR A 114 -7.22 19.64 -1.46
CA THR A 114 -6.16 20.03 -2.41
C THR A 114 -6.67 19.91 -3.84
N PHE A 115 -6.53 20.97 -4.59
CA PHE A 115 -6.75 20.99 -6.02
C PHE A 115 -5.47 20.54 -6.72
N VAL A 116 -5.59 19.71 -7.74
CA VAL A 116 -4.47 19.23 -8.55
C VAL A 116 -4.81 19.50 -10.00
N ASP A 117 -3.94 20.28 -10.68
CA ASP A 117 -4.16 20.60 -12.09
C ASP A 117 -2.82 20.72 -12.83
N GLY A 118 -2.87 20.67 -14.16
CA GLY A 118 -1.77 21.02 -15.03
C GLY A 118 -1.72 22.53 -15.22
N PHE A 119 -0.52 23.07 -15.41
CA PHE A 119 -0.34 24.46 -15.80
C PHE A 119 0.37 24.56 -17.16
N GLY A 120 0.13 25.71 -17.84
CA GLY A 120 0.71 26.04 -19.13
C GLY A 120 1.09 27.52 -19.20
N GLY A 121 1.65 27.96 -20.34
CA GLY A 121 2.05 29.34 -20.59
C GLY A 121 3.57 29.55 -20.52
N GLU A 122 4.18 29.35 -19.37
CA GLU A 122 5.65 29.42 -19.18
C GLU A 122 6.35 28.06 -19.28
N GLY A 123 5.65 27.05 -19.75
CA GLY A 123 5.98 25.63 -19.78
C GLY A 123 4.78 24.82 -19.34
N THR A 124 4.92 23.50 -19.29
CA THR A 124 3.90 22.60 -18.73
C THR A 124 4.37 22.00 -17.42
N GLY A 125 3.45 21.60 -16.57
CA GLY A 125 3.76 20.98 -15.30
C GLY A 125 2.52 20.67 -14.49
N LEU A 126 2.76 20.14 -13.30
CA LEU A 126 1.74 19.80 -12.31
C LEU A 126 1.85 20.78 -11.13
N HIS A 127 0.72 21.31 -10.68
CA HIS A 127 0.66 22.00 -9.40
C HIS A 127 -0.40 21.43 -8.47
N THR A 128 -0.15 21.57 -7.19
CA THR A 128 -1.12 21.36 -6.12
C THR A 128 -1.41 22.69 -5.43
N ASP A 129 -2.67 22.93 -5.14
CA ASP A 129 -3.21 24.16 -4.57
C ASP A 129 -4.16 23.77 -3.43
N ASN A 130 -3.82 24.12 -2.19
CA ASN A 130 -4.65 23.78 -1.04
C ASN A 130 -5.13 25.05 -0.34
N PRO A 131 -6.44 25.23 -0.13
CA PRO A 131 -6.97 26.31 0.70
C PRO A 131 -6.32 26.26 2.09
N MET A 132 -5.52 27.27 2.37
CA MET A 132 -4.82 27.42 3.64
C MET A 132 -5.03 28.87 4.09
N PRO A 133 -5.83 29.13 5.11
CA PRO A 133 -6.13 30.48 5.57
C PRO A 133 -4.93 31.08 6.35
N TRP A 134 -3.83 31.30 5.63
CA TRP A 134 -2.67 31.95 6.22
C TRP A 134 -2.96 33.44 6.54
N THR A 135 -2.28 33.97 7.54
CA THR A 135 -2.51 35.32 8.05
C THR A 135 -1.29 36.19 7.78
N PRO A 136 -1.45 37.38 7.14
CA PRO A 136 -0.36 38.35 7.03
C PRO A 136 0.21 38.72 8.39
N GLY A 137 1.53 38.92 8.46
CA GLY A 137 2.25 39.18 9.70
C GLY A 137 2.64 37.93 10.50
N ILE A 138 2.22 36.75 10.05
CA ILE A 138 2.63 35.44 10.61
C ILE A 138 3.66 34.80 9.70
N TRP A 139 4.70 34.24 10.31
CA TRP A 139 5.70 33.45 9.61
C TRP A 139 5.18 32.05 9.26
N TYR A 140 5.60 31.53 8.11
CA TYR A 140 5.34 30.19 7.63
C TYR A 140 6.66 29.56 7.19
N ALA A 141 7.04 28.42 7.78
CA ALA A 141 8.13 27.64 7.22
C ALA A 141 7.60 26.76 6.09
N THR A 142 8.36 26.70 5.02
CA THR A 142 8.10 25.89 3.83
C THR A 142 9.23 24.89 3.68
N VAL A 143 8.89 23.61 3.51
CA VAL A 143 9.84 22.52 3.36
C VAL A 143 9.46 21.67 2.16
N VAL A 144 10.43 21.36 1.32
CA VAL A 144 10.36 20.27 0.34
C VAL A 144 11.39 19.21 0.70
N ARG A 145 10.93 17.97 0.82
CA ARG A 145 11.75 16.80 1.15
C ARG A 145 11.61 15.77 0.06
N ARG A 146 12.74 15.29 -0.49
CA ARG A 146 12.74 14.23 -1.49
C ARG A 146 13.04 12.86 -0.85
N TRP A 147 12.57 11.78 -1.47
CA TRP A 147 12.96 10.40 -1.16
C TRP A 147 12.73 9.48 -2.36
N SER A 148 13.32 8.28 -2.30
CA SER A 148 13.06 7.19 -3.24
C SER A 148 12.74 5.92 -2.47
N THR A 149 11.93 5.06 -3.05
CA THR A 149 11.58 3.73 -2.49
C THR A 149 12.20 2.58 -3.28
N GLY A 150 13.09 2.88 -4.24
CA GLY A 150 13.74 1.89 -5.08
C GLY A 150 12.90 1.41 -6.27
N ASP A 151 11.78 2.07 -6.54
CA ASP A 151 10.86 1.76 -7.65
C ASP A 151 11.17 2.50 -8.96
N GLY A 152 12.36 3.10 -9.06
CA GLY A 152 12.77 3.88 -10.22
C GLY A 152 12.19 5.29 -10.29
N LYS A 153 11.57 5.79 -9.21
CA LYS A 153 10.93 7.10 -9.13
C LYS A 153 11.47 7.91 -7.97
N THR A 154 11.27 9.22 -8.04
CA THR A 154 11.54 10.13 -6.93
C THR A 154 10.25 10.77 -6.45
N ARG A 155 10.09 10.87 -5.15
CA ARG A 155 9.00 11.55 -4.47
C ARG A 155 9.50 12.84 -3.86
N ILE A 156 8.64 13.85 -3.85
CA ILE A 156 8.90 15.15 -3.23
C ILE A 156 7.68 15.49 -2.39
N GLY A 157 7.85 15.53 -1.07
CA GLY A 157 6.82 15.97 -0.13
C GLY A 157 6.92 17.47 0.13
N PHE A 158 5.78 18.13 0.19
CA PHE A 158 5.62 19.53 0.53
C PHE A 158 4.98 19.65 1.92
N PHE A 159 5.70 20.32 2.83
CA PHE A 159 5.31 20.50 4.23
C PHE A 159 5.39 21.96 4.61
N MET A 160 4.50 22.38 5.50
CA MET A 160 4.55 23.74 6.07
C MET A 160 4.35 23.71 7.58
N PHE A 161 5.04 24.64 8.26
CA PHE A 161 4.82 24.97 9.65
C PHE A 161 4.19 26.34 9.76
N ASP A 162 3.09 26.43 10.47
CA ASP A 162 2.39 27.67 10.79
C ASP A 162 2.82 28.16 12.18
N TYR A 163 3.56 29.23 12.23
CA TYR A 163 4.02 29.82 13.49
C TYR A 163 2.88 30.42 14.33
N GLY A 164 1.75 30.77 13.70
CA GLY A 164 0.57 31.26 14.41
C GLY A 164 -0.15 30.19 15.21
N THR A 165 -0.23 28.97 14.65
CA THR A 165 -0.89 27.82 15.31
C THR A 165 0.09 26.86 15.98
N GLY A 166 1.38 26.94 15.65
CA GLY A 166 2.42 26.02 16.12
C GLY A 166 2.29 24.62 15.53
N LYS A 167 1.73 24.49 14.32
CA LYS A 167 1.42 23.19 13.71
C LYS A 167 2.11 22.97 12.38
N TRP A 168 2.52 21.72 12.17
CA TRP A 168 2.97 21.19 10.88
C TRP A 168 1.82 20.55 10.10
N LYS A 169 1.91 20.65 8.78
CA LYS A 169 1.03 19.92 7.87
C LYS A 169 1.78 19.43 6.64
N HIS A 170 1.53 18.19 6.24
CA HIS A 170 1.91 17.62 4.95
C HIS A 170 0.80 17.93 3.94
N TYR A 171 1.11 18.67 2.87
CA TYR A 171 0.11 19.12 1.91
C TYR A 171 0.04 18.26 0.65
N ALA A 172 1.19 17.83 0.14
CA ALA A 172 1.24 17.00 -1.06
C ALA A 172 2.53 16.19 -1.15
N THR A 173 2.46 15.09 -1.90
CA THR A 173 3.61 14.37 -2.44
C THR A 173 3.46 14.27 -3.95
N ILE A 174 4.36 14.89 -4.69
CA ILE A 174 4.50 14.75 -6.14
C ILE A 174 5.53 13.66 -6.43
N VAL A 175 5.27 12.84 -7.45
CA VAL A 175 6.14 11.78 -7.95
C VAL A 175 6.68 12.19 -9.31
N THR A 176 7.98 12.14 -9.46
CA THR A 176 8.66 12.31 -10.75
C THR A 176 9.19 10.98 -11.27
N PRO A 177 9.25 10.80 -12.59
CA PRO A 177 9.68 9.51 -13.17
C PRO A 177 11.18 9.26 -13.08
N GLU A 178 11.97 10.24 -12.62
CA GLU A 178 13.41 10.12 -12.49
C GLU A 178 13.80 9.23 -11.30
N ASN A 179 14.75 8.32 -11.52
CA ASN A 179 15.25 7.45 -10.47
C ASN A 179 16.16 8.20 -9.51
N ASP A 180 15.75 8.27 -8.24
CA ASP A 180 16.54 8.84 -7.12
C ASP A 180 17.13 10.23 -7.39
N ALA A 181 16.38 11.10 -8.12
CA ALA A 181 16.80 12.46 -8.41
C ALA A 181 17.05 13.25 -7.11
N LYS A 182 18.13 14.03 -7.10
CA LYS A 182 18.54 14.88 -5.98
C LYS A 182 18.24 16.34 -6.27
N PHE A 183 18.06 17.13 -5.22
CA PHE A 183 18.10 18.57 -5.36
C PHE A 183 19.50 18.98 -5.82
N THR A 184 19.56 19.82 -6.85
CA THR A 184 20.81 20.27 -7.49
C THR A 184 20.99 21.77 -7.34
N GLY A 185 22.24 22.22 -7.53
CA GLY A 185 22.59 23.63 -7.40
C GLY A 185 23.08 24.01 -6.00
N THR A 186 23.70 25.17 -5.93
CA THR A 186 24.30 25.75 -4.71
C THR A 186 23.53 26.97 -4.23
N LYS A 187 22.32 27.17 -4.73
CA LYS A 187 21.46 28.29 -4.38
C LYS A 187 20.01 27.82 -4.19
N LEU A 188 19.33 28.49 -3.30
CA LEU A 188 17.90 28.34 -3.06
C LEU A 188 17.25 29.71 -3.25
N GLY A 189 16.16 29.77 -4.01
CA GLY A 189 15.48 31.01 -4.34
C GLY A 189 14.04 31.11 -3.85
N GLY A 190 13.50 32.31 -3.93
CA GLY A 190 12.11 32.66 -3.73
C GLY A 190 11.74 33.92 -4.49
N PHE A 191 10.49 34.34 -4.48
CA PHE A 191 10.06 35.56 -5.17
C PHE A 191 8.73 36.11 -4.61
N VAL A 192 8.50 37.43 -4.93
CA VAL A 192 7.20 38.08 -4.78
C VAL A 192 6.74 38.51 -6.16
N GLU A 193 5.66 37.91 -6.65
CA GLU A 193 5.21 38.12 -8.02
C GLU A 193 3.72 38.45 -8.12
N ASN A 194 3.39 39.38 -9.04
CA ASN A 194 2.04 39.60 -9.54
C ASN A 194 1.84 38.74 -10.79
N TRP A 195 1.22 37.57 -10.65
CA TRP A 195 1.01 36.64 -11.78
C TRP A 195 -0.08 37.08 -12.78
N ASN A 196 -0.85 38.13 -12.48
CA ASN A 196 -1.92 38.60 -13.35
C ASN A 196 -1.62 40.02 -13.83
N SER A 197 -1.23 40.16 -15.08
CA SER A 197 -0.88 41.46 -15.68
C SER A 197 -2.04 42.47 -15.69
N ALA A 198 -3.30 42.00 -15.66
CA ALA A 198 -4.50 42.82 -15.57
C ALA A 198 -4.87 43.23 -14.12
N ALA A 199 -4.19 42.67 -13.12
CA ALA A 199 -4.45 43.00 -11.73
C ALA A 199 -3.86 44.36 -11.33
N SER A 200 -4.21 44.81 -10.13
CA SER A 200 -3.67 46.05 -9.53
C SER A 200 -2.13 46.05 -9.55
N LYS A 201 -1.58 47.20 -9.96
CA LYS A 201 -0.14 47.47 -9.89
C LYS A 201 0.31 48.01 -8.52
N ALA A 202 -0.57 47.96 -7.52
CA ALA A 202 -0.24 48.38 -6.16
C ALA A 202 0.91 47.55 -5.57
N THR A 203 1.61 48.15 -4.62
CA THR A 203 2.77 47.55 -3.95
C THR A 203 2.44 46.22 -3.31
N ARG A 204 3.29 45.21 -3.56
CA ARG A 204 3.30 43.89 -2.92
C ARG A 204 4.61 43.72 -2.16
N CYS A 205 4.58 43.17 -0.97
CA CYS A 205 5.83 42.89 -0.27
C CYS A 205 5.71 41.69 0.70
N GLY A 206 6.85 41.05 0.91
CA GLY A 206 7.00 39.91 1.82
C GLY A 206 8.40 39.83 2.38
N TYR A 207 8.53 39.15 3.50
CA TYR A 207 9.79 38.93 4.19
C TYR A 207 10.22 37.47 4.02
N PHE A 208 11.53 37.27 3.84
CA PHE A 208 12.16 35.97 3.66
C PHE A 208 13.33 35.81 4.61
N ARG A 209 13.46 34.60 5.19
CA ARG A 209 14.57 34.27 6.10
C ARG A 209 14.84 32.77 6.16
N ASN A 210 15.91 32.40 6.85
CA ASN A 210 16.20 31.03 7.28
C ASN A 210 16.26 30.02 6.14
N PHE A 211 17.02 30.34 5.08
CA PHE A 211 17.26 29.41 3.98
C PHE A 211 18.24 28.31 4.43
N TRP A 212 17.82 27.05 4.34
CA TRP A 212 18.59 25.88 4.72
C TRP A 212 18.47 24.77 3.70
N SER A 213 19.55 23.99 3.55
CA SER A 213 19.54 22.70 2.87
C SER A 213 20.06 21.61 3.78
N MET A 214 19.60 20.38 3.54
CA MET A 214 20.12 19.18 4.21
C MET A 214 20.52 18.16 3.15
N ASN A 215 21.69 17.55 3.29
CA ASN A 215 22.16 16.48 2.40
C ASN A 215 21.78 15.09 2.93
N ALA A 216 22.14 14.03 2.18
CA ALA A 216 21.85 12.64 2.53
C ALA A 216 22.49 12.17 3.87
N GLN A 217 23.57 12.83 4.30
CA GLN A 217 24.24 12.55 5.58
C GLN A 217 23.63 13.32 6.76
N GLY A 218 22.53 14.06 6.52
CA GLY A 218 21.91 14.90 7.54
C GLY A 218 22.69 16.18 7.88
N SER A 219 23.70 16.53 7.07
CA SER A 219 24.47 17.76 7.26
C SER A 219 23.70 18.96 6.70
N TRP A 220 23.70 20.07 7.45
CA TRP A 220 22.99 21.28 7.10
C TRP A 220 23.91 22.35 6.53
N SER A 221 23.41 23.09 5.54
CA SER A 221 24.08 24.22 4.90
C SER A 221 23.12 25.40 4.82
N LYS A 222 23.68 26.61 4.95
CA LYS A 222 22.98 27.89 4.81
C LYS A 222 23.72 28.78 3.82
N PRO A 223 23.08 29.81 3.21
CA PRO A 223 23.76 30.76 2.35
C PRO A 223 24.83 31.55 3.08
N SER A 224 25.92 31.88 2.37
CA SER A 224 26.90 32.85 2.83
C SER A 224 26.52 34.27 2.43
N ARG A 225 25.72 34.42 1.34
CA ARG A 225 25.21 35.69 0.84
C ARG A 225 23.86 35.52 0.19
N TYR A 226 23.13 36.63 0.10
CA TYR A 226 21.87 36.72 -0.62
C TYR A 226 21.97 37.73 -1.75
N ASN A 227 21.28 37.46 -2.85
CA ASN A 227 21.11 38.39 -3.95
C ASN A 227 19.63 38.57 -4.25
N VAL A 228 19.18 39.81 -4.43
CA VAL A 228 17.83 40.09 -4.92
C VAL A 228 17.94 40.80 -6.26
N SER A 229 17.22 40.29 -7.24
CA SER A 229 17.27 40.83 -8.61
C SER A 229 15.88 40.91 -9.22
N ALA A 230 15.69 41.90 -10.09
CA ALA A 230 14.46 42.11 -10.85
C ALA A 230 14.71 42.78 -12.18
N GLY A 231 13.72 42.68 -13.07
CA GLY A 231 13.70 43.44 -14.32
C GLY A 231 13.36 44.92 -14.13
N THR A 232 13.20 45.63 -15.25
CA THR A 232 12.80 47.05 -15.25
C THR A 232 11.40 47.24 -14.67
N GLY A 233 11.21 48.23 -13.81
CA GLY A 233 9.95 48.53 -13.13
C GLY A 233 10.15 48.88 -11.66
N SER A 234 9.06 48.96 -10.93
CA SER A 234 9.05 49.32 -9.50
C SER A 234 9.32 48.10 -8.64
N TRP A 235 10.45 48.07 -7.97
CA TRP A 235 10.80 47.05 -7.00
C TRP A 235 11.78 47.59 -5.95
N GLY A 236 11.85 46.91 -4.80
CA GLY A 236 12.77 47.31 -3.73
C GLY A 236 13.16 46.15 -2.85
N VAL A 237 14.23 46.35 -2.13
CA VAL A 237 14.74 45.37 -1.17
C VAL A 237 15.40 46.07 0.01
N GLU A 238 15.20 45.57 1.20
CA GLU A 238 15.81 46.05 2.43
C GLU A 238 16.02 44.90 3.43
N THR A 239 16.93 45.04 4.36
CA THR A 239 17.04 44.15 5.50
C THR A 239 15.99 44.49 6.57
N ALA A 240 15.52 43.51 7.28
CA ALA A 240 14.48 43.64 8.28
C ALA A 240 14.80 42.81 9.54
N PHE A 241 14.06 43.03 10.63
CA PHE A 241 14.16 42.27 11.87
C PHE A 241 15.60 42.16 12.40
N ASN A 242 16.26 43.30 12.57
CA ASN A 242 17.67 43.38 12.99
C ASN A 242 18.62 42.58 12.10
N ASN A 243 18.46 42.67 10.79
CA ASN A 243 19.27 41.97 9.80
C ASN A 243 19.10 40.44 9.76
N THR A 244 17.94 39.91 10.26
CA THR A 244 17.66 38.49 10.20
C THR A 244 16.73 38.06 9.06
N ALA A 245 16.13 39.05 8.36
CA ALA A 245 15.27 38.81 7.22
C ALA A 245 15.52 39.82 6.11
N ILE A 246 15.12 39.50 4.89
CA ILE A 246 15.12 40.38 3.73
C ILE A 246 13.67 40.65 3.35
N LYS A 247 13.28 41.93 3.28
CA LYS A 247 12.01 42.36 2.71
C LYS A 247 12.18 42.60 1.23
N ILE A 248 11.29 42.01 0.46
CA ILE A 248 11.18 42.26 -1.00
C ILE A 248 9.90 43.01 -1.26
N THR A 249 10.00 44.04 -2.09
CA THR A 249 8.88 44.86 -2.56
C THR A 249 8.77 44.75 -4.08
N SER A 250 7.58 44.50 -4.57
CA SER A 250 7.26 44.40 -6.02
C SER A 250 6.10 45.33 -6.35
N CYS A 251 6.11 45.91 -7.54
CA CYS A 251 5.08 46.81 -8.05
C CYS A 251 4.98 48.15 -7.30
N GLY A 252 3.96 48.96 -7.61
CA GLY A 252 3.71 50.26 -6.99
C GLY A 252 4.58 51.37 -7.56
N THR A 253 5.01 52.28 -6.69
CA THR A 253 5.85 53.45 -7.03
C THR A 253 7.22 53.37 -6.37
N THR A 254 7.61 52.20 -5.82
CA THR A 254 8.90 52.03 -5.17
C THR A 254 10.03 52.25 -6.19
N PRO A 255 10.97 53.14 -5.94
CA PRO A 255 12.12 53.33 -6.82
C PRO A 255 12.96 52.05 -6.87
N ALA A 256 13.30 51.58 -8.07
CA ALA A 256 14.22 50.45 -8.21
C ALA A 256 15.62 50.83 -7.70
N PRO A 257 16.36 49.93 -7.10
CA PRO A 257 17.77 50.11 -6.78
C PRO A 257 18.59 50.46 -8.03
N ALA A 258 19.73 51.08 -7.83
CA ALA A 258 20.69 51.32 -8.91
C ALA A 258 21.20 49.96 -9.44
N GLY A 259 20.88 49.64 -10.69
CA GLY A 259 21.15 48.33 -11.28
C GLY A 259 20.01 47.34 -11.13
N SER A 260 20.19 46.13 -11.68
CA SER A 260 19.18 45.07 -11.70
C SER A 260 19.28 44.10 -10.50
N SER A 261 20.21 44.31 -9.58
CA SER A 261 20.40 43.44 -8.42
C SER A 261 21.03 44.12 -7.21
N VAL A 262 20.75 43.57 -6.02
CA VAL A 262 21.36 44.01 -4.75
C VAL A 262 21.86 42.76 -4.02
N THR A 263 23.11 42.79 -3.54
CA THR A 263 23.73 41.70 -2.80
C THR A 263 23.83 42.04 -1.31
N PHE A 264 23.47 41.11 -0.45
CA PHE A 264 23.61 41.20 0.99
C PHE A 264 24.59 40.15 1.47
N ASN A 265 25.63 40.56 2.17
CA ASN A 265 26.58 39.71 2.86
C ASN A 265 26.30 39.78 4.37
N GLY A 266 26.47 38.66 5.08
CA GLY A 266 26.37 38.64 6.53
C GLY A 266 24.96 38.83 7.10
N ILE A 267 23.90 38.46 6.35
CA ILE A 267 22.56 38.30 6.94
C ILE A 267 22.62 37.24 8.00
N THR A 268 22.23 37.59 9.22
CA THR A 268 22.17 36.68 10.35
C THR A 268 20.94 35.79 10.20
N GLN A 269 21.12 34.47 10.21
CA GLN A 269 20.00 33.54 10.26
C GLN A 269 19.31 33.70 11.63
N ASP A 270 18.00 33.98 11.63
CA ASP A 270 17.18 33.99 12.83
C ASP A 270 16.79 32.54 13.15
N GLY A 271 17.23 32.11 14.32
CA GLY A 271 16.97 30.74 14.72
C GLY A 271 18.06 29.75 14.31
N THR A 272 17.92 28.60 14.89
CA THR A 272 18.78 27.45 14.69
C THR A 272 18.31 26.65 13.46
N LYS A 273 19.17 25.75 12.97
CA LYS A 273 18.80 24.84 11.91
C LYS A 273 17.54 24.03 12.26
N PRO A 274 16.69 23.65 11.30
CA PRO A 274 15.40 22.98 11.55
C PRO A 274 15.50 21.68 12.37
N SER A 275 16.63 20.99 12.36
CA SER A 275 16.87 19.79 13.17
C SER A 275 16.86 19.98 14.68
N THR A 276 16.68 21.21 15.18
CA THR A 276 16.45 21.49 16.62
C THR A 276 14.98 21.51 17.00
N THR A 277 14.07 21.35 16.03
CA THR A 277 12.65 21.16 16.33
C THR A 277 12.42 19.82 17.05
N THR A 278 11.33 19.74 17.80
CA THR A 278 10.97 18.49 18.48
C THR A 278 10.74 17.40 17.44
N PRO A 279 11.43 16.25 17.55
CA PRO A 279 11.23 15.13 16.64
C PRO A 279 9.77 14.68 16.60
N VAL A 280 9.37 14.04 15.50
CA VAL A 280 8.03 13.47 15.38
C VAL A 280 7.67 12.63 16.60
N THR A 281 6.47 12.84 17.13
CA THR A 281 6.03 12.16 18.36
C THR A 281 4.80 11.30 18.08
N VAL A 282 4.91 10.00 18.37
CA VAL A 282 3.77 9.07 18.35
C VAL A 282 2.97 9.28 19.63
N THR A 283 1.71 9.66 19.51
CA THR A 283 0.83 9.94 20.65
C THR A 283 -0.07 8.76 20.99
N THR A 284 -0.46 7.96 20.00
CA THR A 284 -1.36 6.82 20.19
C THR A 284 -0.98 5.71 19.23
N VAL A 285 -1.05 4.45 19.70
CA VAL A 285 -0.96 3.23 18.88
C VAL A 285 -2.18 2.37 19.18
N THR A 286 -2.92 1.98 18.17
CA THR A 286 -4.15 1.19 18.30
C THR A 286 -4.05 -0.08 17.45
N PRO A 287 -3.68 -1.24 18.03
CA PRO A 287 -3.68 -2.50 17.33
C PRO A 287 -5.06 -3.17 17.39
N SER A 288 -5.40 -3.92 16.36
CA SER A 288 -6.58 -4.79 16.32
C SER A 288 -6.30 -6.03 15.48
N TYR A 289 -6.83 -7.17 15.90
CA TYR A 289 -6.69 -8.41 15.15
C TYR A 289 -7.79 -8.53 14.10
N ASN A 290 -7.39 -8.80 12.85
CA ASN A 290 -8.28 -9.09 11.74
C ASN A 290 -8.32 -10.60 11.49
N THR A 291 -9.43 -11.23 11.89
CA THR A 291 -9.65 -12.67 11.74
C THR A 291 -9.78 -13.11 10.27
N SER A 292 -10.21 -12.20 9.38
CA SER A 292 -10.49 -12.53 7.97
C SER A 292 -9.25 -12.92 7.18
N ASN A 293 -8.09 -12.36 7.56
CA ASN A 293 -6.83 -12.60 6.85
C ASN A 293 -5.66 -12.86 7.79
N ASN A 294 -5.97 -13.22 9.06
CA ASN A 294 -4.98 -13.55 10.09
C ASN A 294 -3.86 -12.49 10.20
N SER A 295 -4.26 -11.25 10.38
CA SER A 295 -3.31 -10.13 10.47
C SER A 295 -3.63 -9.21 11.65
N VAL A 296 -2.64 -8.43 12.05
CA VAL A 296 -2.82 -7.32 13.01
C VAL A 296 -2.84 -6.01 12.23
N ASN A 297 -3.95 -5.28 12.32
CA ASN A 297 -4.04 -3.90 11.86
C ASN A 297 -3.51 -3.00 12.95
N ILE A 298 -2.60 -2.09 12.61
CA ILE A 298 -1.98 -1.18 13.56
C ILE A 298 -2.17 0.23 13.03
N ASN A 299 -2.86 1.07 13.80
CA ASN A 299 -3.03 2.48 13.51
C ASN A 299 -2.22 3.30 14.52
N TRP A 300 -1.70 4.45 14.09
CA TRP A 300 -1.01 5.39 14.98
C TRP A 300 -1.38 6.84 14.68
N VAL A 301 -1.20 7.69 15.66
CA VAL A 301 -1.41 9.13 15.58
C VAL A 301 -0.10 9.82 15.92
N ASN A 302 0.27 10.83 15.14
CA ASN A 302 1.40 11.72 15.41
C ASN A 302 0.89 13.05 15.93
N SER A 303 1.71 13.73 16.72
CA SER A 303 1.45 15.13 17.06
C SER A 303 1.68 16.04 15.84
N GLU A 304 0.77 16.96 15.59
CA GLU A 304 0.93 18.00 14.57
C GLU A 304 1.85 19.15 15.01
N THR A 305 2.17 19.23 16.30
CA THR A 305 3.06 20.26 16.85
C THR A 305 4.55 19.86 16.83
N THR A 306 4.83 18.63 16.38
CA THR A 306 6.18 18.09 16.21
C THR A 306 6.49 17.89 14.74
N SER A 307 7.75 17.66 14.37
CA SER A 307 8.16 17.48 12.98
C SER A 307 7.33 16.41 12.26
N PRO A 308 6.98 16.58 10.98
CA PRO A 308 6.21 15.61 10.22
C PRO A 308 6.96 14.28 10.05
N GLN A 309 6.22 13.18 10.09
CA GLN A 309 6.74 11.87 9.73
C GLN A 309 7.26 11.85 8.28
N LEU A 310 8.40 11.18 8.06
CA LEU A 310 8.89 10.78 6.75
C LEU A 310 8.69 9.27 6.55
N SER A 311 9.17 8.47 7.51
CA SER A 311 9.15 7.02 7.45
C SER A 311 8.61 6.38 8.72
N TYR A 312 8.31 5.09 8.65
CA TYR A 312 7.87 4.30 9.80
C TYR A 312 8.51 2.92 9.83
N LYS A 313 8.69 2.40 11.05
CA LYS A 313 8.97 1.01 11.35
C LYS A 313 7.97 0.53 12.39
N VAL A 314 7.14 -0.44 12.02
CA VAL A 314 6.17 -1.08 12.90
C VAL A 314 6.59 -2.52 13.13
N SER A 315 6.71 -2.91 14.39
CA SER A 315 7.19 -4.24 14.79
C SER A 315 6.19 -4.92 15.72
N LEU A 316 6.01 -6.22 15.53
CA LEU A 316 5.14 -7.08 16.33
C LEU A 316 6.00 -8.07 17.13
N TYR A 317 5.70 -8.23 18.43
CA TYR A 317 6.42 -9.10 19.36
C TYR A 317 5.45 -9.99 20.15
N THR A 318 5.96 -11.09 20.66
CA THR A 318 5.25 -11.98 21.61
C THR A 318 5.65 -11.72 23.07
N GLU A 319 6.65 -10.86 23.29
CA GLU A 319 7.18 -10.53 24.61
C GLU A 319 7.09 -9.04 24.91
N ALA A 320 6.91 -8.65 26.18
CA ALA A 320 6.66 -7.29 26.63
C ALA A 320 7.89 -6.36 26.56
N SER A 321 9.08 -6.90 26.35
CA SER A 321 10.31 -6.12 26.39
C SER A 321 10.62 -5.50 25.04
N TRP A 322 10.60 -4.16 24.97
CA TRP A 322 10.89 -3.33 23.81
C TRP A 322 12.39 -3.08 23.56
N THR A 323 13.25 -3.74 24.32
CA THR A 323 14.71 -3.57 24.20
C THR A 323 15.23 -4.22 22.92
N ASN A 324 16.34 -3.71 22.38
CA ASN A 324 17.01 -4.23 21.19
C ASN A 324 17.41 -5.72 21.25
N SER A 325 17.18 -6.38 22.40
CA SER A 325 17.46 -7.79 22.64
C SER A 325 16.36 -8.75 22.17
N HIS A 326 15.16 -8.24 21.83
CA HIS A 326 14.03 -9.08 21.40
C HIS A 326 13.84 -9.01 19.89
N THR A 327 13.78 -10.18 19.27
CA THR A 327 13.52 -10.29 17.84
C THR A 327 12.01 -10.17 17.60
N PRO A 328 11.55 -9.21 16.78
CA PRO A 328 10.15 -9.13 16.41
C PRO A 328 9.72 -10.35 15.59
N VAL A 329 8.51 -10.82 15.80
CA VAL A 329 7.92 -11.90 14.98
C VAL A 329 7.55 -11.44 13.58
N ALA A 330 7.31 -10.13 13.42
CA ALA A 330 7.09 -9.50 12.12
C ALA A 330 7.43 -8.00 12.17
N VAL A 331 7.88 -7.45 11.03
CA VAL A 331 8.23 -6.03 10.86
C VAL A 331 7.69 -5.53 9.53
N VAL A 332 7.13 -4.32 9.53
CA VAL A 332 6.78 -3.57 8.32
C VAL A 332 7.42 -2.20 8.39
N THR A 333 8.07 -1.80 7.31
CA THR A 333 8.68 -0.47 7.16
C THR A 333 8.17 0.21 5.91
N GLY A 334 8.18 1.53 5.90
CA GLY A 334 7.85 2.30 4.70
C GLY A 334 8.28 3.76 4.79
N ILE A 335 8.54 4.37 3.65
CA ILE A 335 8.77 5.81 3.53
C ILE A 335 7.48 6.41 2.97
N ARG A 336 6.56 6.77 3.86
CA ARG A 336 5.22 7.27 3.57
C ARG A 336 4.81 8.31 4.63
N PRO A 337 5.03 9.60 4.37
CA PRO A 337 4.70 10.67 5.31
C PRO A 337 3.20 10.76 5.66
N ASP A 338 2.35 10.32 4.75
CA ASP A 338 0.88 10.33 4.86
C ASP A 338 0.31 9.12 5.60
N GLN A 339 1.05 8.01 5.67
CA GLN A 339 0.52 6.76 6.18
C GLN A 339 0.46 6.73 7.71
N ARG A 340 -0.68 6.29 8.25
CA ARG A 340 -0.96 6.18 9.69
C ARG A 340 -1.48 4.79 10.08
N SER A 341 -1.37 3.83 9.18
CA SER A 341 -1.79 2.45 9.45
C SER A 341 -1.01 1.45 8.62
N VAL A 342 -0.82 0.26 9.17
CA VAL A 342 -0.29 -0.89 8.45
C VAL A 342 -1.04 -2.15 8.87
N GLN A 343 -0.98 -3.15 8.01
CA GLN A 343 -1.44 -4.49 8.30
C GLN A 343 -0.23 -5.42 8.32
N ILE A 344 -0.07 -6.15 9.42
CA ILE A 344 1.00 -7.14 9.59
C ILE A 344 0.38 -8.53 9.59
N PRO A 345 0.59 -9.37 8.55
CA PRO A 345 0.19 -10.77 8.58
C PRO A 345 0.88 -11.50 9.73
N LEU A 346 0.13 -12.29 10.48
CA LEU A 346 0.73 -13.15 11.49
C LEU A 346 1.50 -14.30 10.82
N PRO A 347 2.70 -14.65 11.31
CA PRO A 347 3.42 -15.84 10.86
C PRO A 347 2.56 -17.11 11.01
N ALA A 348 2.79 -18.10 10.15
CA ALA A 348 1.99 -19.34 10.10
C ALA A 348 1.95 -20.12 11.43
N ASN A 349 3.00 -19.99 12.25
CA ASN A 349 3.14 -20.70 13.54
C ASN A 349 2.75 -19.84 14.74
N SER A 350 2.11 -18.69 14.53
CA SER A 350 1.67 -17.82 15.61
C SER A 350 0.69 -18.55 16.54
N GLN A 351 0.82 -18.31 17.83
CA GLN A 351 -0.04 -18.92 18.85
C GLN A 351 -0.98 -17.88 19.46
N PRO A 352 -2.17 -18.26 19.91
CA PRO A 352 -3.00 -17.40 20.73
C PRO A 352 -2.21 -16.86 21.93
N GLY A 353 -2.41 -15.61 22.27
CA GLY A 353 -1.66 -14.98 23.34
C GLY A 353 -1.65 -13.47 23.26
N LYS A 354 -0.81 -12.87 24.08
CA LYS A 354 -0.61 -11.42 24.09
C LYS A 354 0.48 -11.04 23.11
N TYR A 355 0.15 -10.10 22.22
CA TYR A 355 1.06 -9.51 21.25
C TYR A 355 1.33 -8.06 21.61
N TYR A 356 2.54 -7.61 21.34
CA TYR A 356 3.00 -6.26 21.63
C TYR A 356 3.43 -5.59 20.34
N VAL A 357 3.08 -4.33 20.20
CA VAL A 357 3.35 -3.53 18.99
C VAL A 357 4.23 -2.35 19.36
N SER A 358 5.28 -2.12 18.57
CA SER A 358 6.02 -0.87 18.61
C SER A 358 5.92 -0.14 17.27
N VAL A 359 5.81 1.19 17.35
CA VAL A 359 5.86 2.12 16.21
C VAL A 359 7.00 3.08 16.45
N VAL A 360 7.96 3.11 15.55
CA VAL A 360 9.08 4.06 15.53
C VAL A 360 9.03 4.80 14.21
N LEU A 361 9.10 6.11 14.27
CA LEU A 361 9.04 6.99 13.11
C LEU A 361 10.38 7.69 12.92
N GLU A 362 10.66 8.08 11.70
CA GLU A 362 11.68 9.06 11.35
C GLU A 362 10.99 10.27 10.74
N ASP A 363 11.39 11.47 11.13
CA ASP A 363 10.81 12.69 10.61
C ASP A 363 11.53 13.21 9.35
N ILE A 364 10.96 14.25 8.73
CA ILE A 364 11.52 14.87 7.51
C ILE A 364 12.92 15.45 7.71
N PHE A 365 13.41 15.57 8.93
CA PHE A 365 14.73 16.08 9.32
C PHE A 365 15.69 14.97 9.76
N ASN A 366 15.35 13.69 9.50
CA ASN A 366 16.09 12.49 9.87
C ASN A 366 16.25 12.31 11.40
N GLN A 367 15.28 12.78 12.18
CA GLN A 367 15.24 12.58 13.62
C GLN A 367 14.30 11.41 13.97
N THR A 368 14.73 10.56 14.91
CA THR A 368 13.91 9.42 15.34
C THR A 368 12.91 9.84 16.40
N SER A 369 11.68 9.32 16.32
CA SER A 369 10.61 9.53 17.30
C SER A 369 10.88 8.88 18.65
N ASN A 370 10.05 9.22 19.63
CA ASN A 370 9.80 8.31 20.76
C ASN A 370 9.25 6.96 20.27
N PHE A 371 9.30 5.96 21.14
CA PHE A 371 8.62 4.69 20.89
C PHE A 371 7.12 4.83 21.20
N GLY A 372 6.27 4.70 20.17
CA GLY A 372 4.87 4.43 20.37
C GLY A 372 4.67 2.93 20.62
N TYR A 373 3.93 2.54 21.64
CA TYR A 373 3.69 1.12 21.91
C TYR A 373 2.28 0.86 22.45
N ASN A 374 1.80 -0.36 22.18
CA ASN A 374 0.57 -0.88 22.75
C ASN A 374 0.60 -2.42 22.65
N ASN A 375 -0.45 -3.08 23.13
CA ASN A 375 -0.59 -4.52 23.04
C ASN A 375 -2.03 -4.91 22.71
N LEU A 376 -2.20 -6.14 22.26
CA LEU A 376 -3.52 -6.76 22.08
C LEU A 376 -3.45 -8.23 22.51
N THR A 377 -4.58 -8.79 22.93
CA THR A 377 -4.71 -10.22 23.18
C THR A 377 -5.47 -10.87 22.04
N ILE A 378 -4.87 -11.87 21.43
CA ILE A 378 -5.50 -12.68 20.39
C ILE A 378 -5.87 -14.01 21.04
N SER A 379 -7.16 -14.20 21.33
CA SER A 379 -7.66 -15.39 22.02
C SER A 379 -7.74 -16.62 21.12
N ASN A 380 -7.93 -16.40 19.81
CA ASN A 380 -8.01 -17.45 18.81
C ASN A 380 -7.35 -17.00 17.51
N ILE A 381 -6.35 -17.73 17.07
CA ILE A 381 -5.71 -17.49 15.76
C ILE A 381 -6.35 -18.44 14.77
N VAL A 382 -7.12 -17.88 13.85
CA VAL A 382 -7.76 -18.63 12.78
C VAL A 382 -6.83 -18.62 11.57
N THR A 383 -6.09 -19.72 11.40
CA THR A 383 -5.22 -19.88 10.22
C THR A 383 -6.04 -20.30 9.01
N PRO A 384 -5.80 -19.71 7.83
CA PRO A 384 -6.36 -20.26 6.59
C PRO A 384 -5.98 -21.73 6.44
N PRO A 385 -6.87 -22.59 5.93
CA PRO A 385 -6.49 -23.96 5.65
C PRO A 385 -5.33 -23.97 4.64
N THR A 386 -4.33 -24.81 4.91
CA THR A 386 -3.27 -25.04 3.93
C THR A 386 -3.87 -25.82 2.77
N ILE A 387 -3.95 -25.21 1.60
CA ILE A 387 -4.44 -25.83 0.37
C ILE A 387 -3.27 -26.49 -0.34
N ASP A 388 -3.29 -27.81 -0.43
CA ASP A 388 -2.37 -28.57 -1.29
C ASP A 388 -2.82 -28.39 -2.76
N PRO A 389 -2.00 -27.76 -3.62
CA PRO A 389 -2.36 -27.50 -5.02
C PRO A 389 -2.54 -28.79 -5.84
N ASN A 390 -2.07 -29.94 -5.34
CA ASN A 390 -2.16 -31.24 -6.01
C ASN A 390 -3.35 -32.07 -5.52
N ALA A 391 -3.97 -31.68 -4.41
CA ALA A 391 -5.10 -32.40 -3.83
C ALA A 391 -6.45 -31.96 -4.42
N TYR A 392 -7.43 -32.84 -4.27
CA TYR A 392 -8.84 -32.50 -4.43
C TYR A 392 -9.50 -32.35 -3.06
N TYR A 393 -10.54 -31.55 -3.00
CA TYR A 393 -11.30 -31.25 -1.79
C TYR A 393 -12.79 -31.49 -2.02
N ARG A 394 -13.49 -31.90 -0.97
CA ARG A 394 -14.94 -31.78 -0.91
C ARG A 394 -15.29 -30.51 -0.14
N ILE A 395 -16.30 -29.78 -0.62
CA ILE A 395 -16.78 -28.56 0.01
C ILE A 395 -18.10 -28.91 0.68
N LYS A 396 -18.08 -28.97 2.03
CA LYS A 396 -19.22 -29.39 2.84
C LYS A 396 -19.85 -28.19 3.55
N CYS A 397 -21.15 -28.00 3.43
CA CYS A 397 -21.91 -27.02 4.22
C CYS A 397 -22.00 -27.46 5.68
N VAL A 398 -21.65 -26.60 6.61
CA VAL A 398 -21.73 -26.90 8.06
C VAL A 398 -23.19 -27.11 8.49
N GLY A 399 -24.11 -26.27 7.99
CA GLY A 399 -25.50 -26.30 8.39
C GLY A 399 -26.26 -27.55 7.95
N SER A 400 -26.00 -28.03 6.71
CA SER A 400 -26.73 -29.21 6.17
C SER A 400 -25.94 -30.49 6.19
N ASN A 401 -24.64 -30.44 6.45
CA ASN A 401 -23.72 -31.57 6.36
C ASN A 401 -23.70 -32.25 4.96
N GLN A 402 -24.09 -31.51 3.92
CA GLN A 402 -24.09 -31.94 2.52
C GLN A 402 -22.98 -31.24 1.70
N TYR A 403 -22.66 -31.80 0.55
CA TYR A 403 -21.51 -31.40 -0.28
C TYR A 403 -21.95 -30.71 -1.57
N ILE A 404 -21.21 -29.68 -1.98
CA ILE A 404 -21.46 -28.99 -3.25
C ILE A 404 -21.15 -29.91 -4.42
N SER A 405 -22.07 -29.94 -5.39
CA SER A 405 -21.96 -30.68 -6.64
C SER A 405 -22.70 -29.96 -7.76
N PRO A 406 -22.33 -30.18 -9.05
CA PRO A 406 -23.25 -29.88 -10.15
C PRO A 406 -24.52 -30.72 -10.03
N ALA A 407 -25.67 -30.14 -10.37
CA ALA A 407 -26.95 -30.83 -10.36
C ALA A 407 -26.88 -32.11 -11.19
N ASN A 408 -27.40 -33.21 -10.64
CA ASN A 408 -27.37 -34.55 -11.25
C ASN A 408 -25.96 -35.02 -11.65
N TYR A 409 -24.91 -34.48 -11.01
CA TYR A 409 -23.50 -34.78 -11.28
C TYR A 409 -23.09 -34.49 -12.74
N SER A 410 -23.80 -33.56 -13.40
CA SER A 410 -23.60 -33.18 -14.77
C SER A 410 -22.22 -32.60 -15.04
N THR A 411 -21.64 -32.85 -16.21
CA THR A 411 -20.40 -32.23 -16.69
C THR A 411 -20.66 -31.09 -17.67
N ALA A 412 -21.92 -30.73 -17.94
CA ALA A 412 -22.27 -29.67 -18.89
C ALA A 412 -22.05 -28.28 -18.26
N ALA A 413 -21.63 -27.31 -19.08
CA ALA A 413 -21.56 -25.91 -18.69
C ALA A 413 -22.97 -25.36 -18.34
N ASN A 414 -23.02 -24.29 -17.57
CA ASN A 414 -24.23 -23.67 -17.04
C ASN A 414 -25.08 -24.57 -16.12
N THR A 415 -24.56 -25.75 -15.71
CA THR A 415 -25.24 -26.59 -14.70
C THR A 415 -25.20 -25.90 -13.35
N LYS A 416 -26.36 -25.81 -12.69
CA LYS A 416 -26.51 -25.23 -11.33
C LYS A 416 -25.68 -25.99 -10.31
N MET A 417 -25.11 -25.26 -9.36
CA MET A 417 -24.51 -25.84 -8.18
C MET A 417 -25.58 -26.14 -7.15
N VAL A 418 -25.55 -27.36 -6.63
CA VAL A 418 -26.50 -27.85 -5.61
C VAL A 418 -25.75 -28.55 -4.47
N GLN A 419 -26.44 -28.81 -3.38
CA GLN A 419 -25.93 -29.69 -2.32
C GLN A 419 -26.50 -31.12 -2.44
N TYR A 420 -25.65 -32.10 -2.18
CA TYR A 420 -26.04 -33.52 -2.08
C TYR A 420 -25.39 -34.22 -0.88
N PRO A 421 -26.02 -35.26 -0.32
CA PRO A 421 -25.34 -36.16 0.61
C PRO A 421 -24.06 -36.74 0.00
N PHE A 422 -23.12 -37.11 0.84
CA PHE A 422 -21.90 -37.79 0.39
C PHE A 422 -22.20 -39.11 -0.36
N ASN A 423 -21.59 -39.29 -1.53
CA ASN A 423 -21.80 -40.50 -2.35
C ASN A 423 -20.53 -40.95 -3.10
N SER A 424 -19.35 -40.50 -2.73
CA SER A 424 -18.06 -40.79 -3.37
C SER A 424 -17.92 -40.39 -4.83
N ASN A 425 -18.91 -39.71 -5.46
CA ASN A 425 -18.84 -39.27 -6.83
C ASN A 425 -17.74 -38.20 -6.99
N ILE A 426 -16.96 -38.30 -8.08
CA ILE A 426 -15.90 -37.34 -8.38
C ILE A 426 -16.43 -35.93 -8.73
N ALA A 427 -17.70 -35.79 -9.06
CA ALA A 427 -18.37 -34.48 -9.23
C ALA A 427 -18.57 -33.72 -7.91
N GLN A 428 -18.40 -34.38 -6.74
CA GLN A 428 -18.31 -33.71 -5.43
C GLN A 428 -16.89 -33.31 -5.06
N GLN A 429 -15.93 -33.42 -5.97
CA GLN A 429 -14.51 -33.16 -5.71
C GLN A 429 -14.03 -31.96 -6.53
N TRP A 430 -13.29 -31.10 -5.88
CA TRP A 430 -12.90 -29.80 -6.39
C TRP A 430 -11.40 -29.59 -6.26
N LYS A 431 -10.78 -29.00 -7.24
CA LYS A 431 -9.41 -28.49 -7.20
C LYS A 431 -9.44 -26.99 -6.89
N LEU A 432 -8.62 -26.55 -5.95
CA LEU A 432 -8.48 -25.16 -5.58
C LEU A 432 -7.15 -24.63 -6.13
N GLU A 433 -7.19 -23.81 -7.15
CA GLU A 433 -6.00 -23.26 -7.81
C GLU A 433 -5.81 -21.79 -7.40
N LYS A 434 -4.67 -21.52 -6.77
CA LYS A 434 -4.37 -20.17 -6.26
C LYS A 434 -4.16 -19.18 -7.41
N THR A 435 -4.80 -18.00 -7.34
CA THR A 435 -4.62 -16.87 -8.25
C THR A 435 -4.53 -15.57 -7.44
N GLY A 436 -3.32 -15.04 -7.27
CA GLY A 436 -3.06 -13.95 -6.31
C GLY A 436 -3.42 -14.36 -4.89
N ASN A 437 -4.33 -13.60 -4.25
CA ASN A 437 -4.86 -13.91 -2.91
C ASN A 437 -6.15 -14.74 -2.95
N ASN A 438 -6.66 -15.10 -4.12
CA ASN A 438 -7.91 -15.80 -4.34
C ASN A 438 -7.67 -17.22 -4.86
N TYR A 439 -8.76 -17.96 -5.08
CA TYR A 439 -8.75 -19.31 -5.62
C TYR A 439 -9.76 -19.44 -6.76
N ILE A 440 -9.41 -20.18 -7.80
CA ILE A 440 -10.37 -20.70 -8.77
C ILE A 440 -10.70 -22.13 -8.33
N ILE A 441 -12.00 -22.45 -8.22
CA ILE A 441 -12.48 -23.75 -7.73
C ILE A 441 -13.03 -24.53 -8.92
N THR A 442 -12.31 -25.58 -9.38
CA THR A 442 -12.65 -26.36 -10.56
C THR A 442 -13.12 -27.76 -10.19
N ASN A 443 -14.17 -28.22 -10.87
CA ASN A 443 -14.75 -29.57 -10.64
C ASN A 443 -13.86 -30.67 -11.21
N ARG A 444 -13.66 -31.75 -10.46
CA ARG A 444 -12.83 -32.89 -10.90
C ARG A 444 -13.42 -33.65 -12.09
N ALA A 445 -14.74 -33.76 -12.17
CA ALA A 445 -15.41 -34.52 -13.24
C ALA A 445 -15.50 -33.74 -14.54
N SER A 446 -15.81 -32.45 -14.49
CA SER A 446 -16.04 -31.60 -15.66
C SER A 446 -14.86 -30.73 -16.07
N GLY A 447 -13.94 -30.41 -15.14
CA GLY A 447 -12.88 -29.39 -15.33
C GLY A 447 -13.41 -27.96 -15.34
N LEU A 448 -14.71 -27.73 -15.13
CA LEU A 448 -15.35 -26.42 -15.14
C LEU A 448 -15.21 -25.73 -13.76
N ALA A 449 -15.17 -24.40 -13.77
CA ALA A 449 -15.04 -23.58 -12.56
C ALA A 449 -16.43 -23.24 -11.97
N ILE A 450 -16.50 -23.08 -10.63
CA ILE A 450 -17.67 -22.47 -9.98
C ILE A 450 -17.72 -20.99 -10.36
N ASP A 451 -18.88 -20.54 -10.85
CA ASP A 451 -19.08 -19.24 -11.48
C ASP A 451 -20.32 -18.55 -10.93
N VAL A 452 -20.21 -17.21 -10.76
CA VAL A 452 -21.36 -16.33 -10.55
C VAL A 452 -21.82 -15.85 -11.94
N PRO A 453 -22.93 -16.39 -12.47
CA PRO A 453 -23.33 -16.14 -13.85
C PRO A 453 -23.54 -14.65 -14.12
N ALA A 454 -23.03 -14.19 -15.28
CA ALA A 454 -23.07 -12.79 -15.71
C ALA A 454 -22.53 -11.78 -14.68
N SER A 455 -21.67 -12.22 -13.76
CA SER A 455 -21.18 -11.39 -12.64
C SER A 455 -22.31 -10.78 -11.78
N ASN A 456 -23.48 -11.42 -11.73
CA ASN A 456 -24.66 -10.93 -11.03
C ASN A 456 -24.54 -11.16 -9.52
N ILE A 457 -24.27 -10.09 -8.74
CA ILE A 457 -24.12 -10.14 -7.27
C ILE A 457 -25.43 -9.94 -6.49
N THR A 458 -26.59 -10.05 -7.14
CA THR A 458 -27.89 -10.00 -6.44
C THR A 458 -28.04 -11.20 -5.49
N ASN A 459 -28.58 -10.96 -4.29
CA ASN A 459 -28.88 -12.03 -3.34
C ASN A 459 -29.76 -13.11 -3.97
N GLY A 460 -29.42 -14.37 -3.78
CA GLY A 460 -30.13 -15.51 -4.34
C GLY A 460 -29.66 -15.91 -5.74
N THR A 461 -28.65 -15.24 -6.32
CA THR A 461 -28.08 -15.67 -7.60
C THR A 461 -27.50 -17.06 -7.44
N THR A 462 -28.05 -18.04 -8.17
CA THR A 462 -27.61 -19.43 -8.13
C THR A 462 -26.28 -19.58 -8.85
N LEU A 463 -25.34 -20.23 -8.21
CA LEU A 463 -24.03 -20.56 -8.76
C LEU A 463 -24.16 -21.63 -9.87
N VAL A 464 -23.28 -21.56 -10.84
CA VAL A 464 -23.18 -22.55 -11.92
C VAL A 464 -21.75 -23.07 -12.06
N GLN A 465 -21.55 -24.16 -12.78
CA GLN A 465 -20.23 -24.45 -13.34
C GLN A 465 -20.11 -23.89 -14.76
N TYR A 466 -18.95 -23.30 -15.10
CA TYR A 466 -18.72 -22.66 -16.37
C TYR A 466 -17.28 -22.86 -16.84
N PRO A 467 -16.99 -22.79 -18.18
CA PRO A 467 -15.60 -22.84 -18.65
C PRO A 467 -14.70 -21.85 -17.90
N LYS A 468 -13.55 -22.34 -17.46
CA LYS A 468 -12.58 -21.56 -16.69
C LYS A 468 -12.01 -20.44 -17.56
N HIS A 469 -12.24 -19.18 -17.17
CA HIS A 469 -11.69 -17.98 -17.82
C HIS A 469 -10.95 -17.04 -16.84
N GLY A 470 -11.00 -17.32 -15.54
CA GLY A 470 -10.24 -16.60 -14.52
C GLY A 470 -10.74 -15.20 -14.17
N GLY A 471 -11.92 -14.80 -14.63
CA GLY A 471 -12.58 -13.54 -14.27
C GLY A 471 -12.91 -13.48 -12.77
N SER A 472 -13.15 -12.28 -12.25
CA SER A 472 -13.45 -12.07 -10.82
C SER A 472 -14.72 -12.79 -10.33
N ASN A 473 -15.64 -13.12 -11.25
CA ASN A 473 -16.83 -13.95 -10.99
C ASN A 473 -16.54 -15.46 -10.84
N GLN A 474 -15.29 -15.90 -11.06
CA GLN A 474 -14.78 -17.25 -10.80
C GLN A 474 -13.70 -17.27 -9.72
N GLN A 475 -13.37 -16.12 -9.13
CA GLN A 475 -12.34 -16.02 -8.09
C GLN A 475 -12.98 -15.99 -6.71
N TRP A 476 -12.54 -16.88 -5.84
CA TRP A 476 -13.10 -17.11 -4.51
C TRP A 476 -12.11 -16.78 -3.40
N VAL A 477 -12.59 -16.05 -2.39
CA VAL A 477 -11.83 -15.68 -1.19
C VAL A 477 -12.15 -16.71 -0.09
N LEU A 478 -11.13 -17.38 0.44
CA LEU A 478 -11.29 -18.30 1.55
C LEU A 478 -11.03 -17.56 2.86
N ARG A 479 -12.06 -17.17 3.58
CA ARG A 479 -11.95 -16.56 4.90
C ARG A 479 -12.10 -17.60 5.99
N PRO A 480 -11.05 -17.88 6.79
CA PRO A 480 -11.18 -18.73 7.95
C PRO A 480 -12.22 -18.17 8.92
N TYR A 481 -13.08 -19.04 9.47
CA TYR A 481 -14.09 -18.63 10.45
C TYR A 481 -13.86 -19.28 11.82
N THR A 482 -13.55 -20.56 11.84
CA THR A 482 -13.03 -21.30 13.00
C THR A 482 -11.80 -22.09 12.59
N SER A 483 -11.20 -22.84 13.50
CA SER A 483 -10.07 -23.75 13.19
C SER A 483 -10.37 -24.73 12.04
N ASN A 484 -11.63 -25.07 11.79
CA ASN A 484 -12.05 -26.09 10.83
C ASN A 484 -13.07 -25.60 9.80
N THR A 485 -13.58 -24.38 9.92
CA THR A 485 -14.61 -23.84 9.01
C THR A 485 -14.16 -22.55 8.36
N LEU A 486 -14.70 -22.27 7.21
CA LEU A 486 -14.41 -21.05 6.45
C LEU A 486 -15.68 -20.47 5.81
N VAL A 487 -15.63 -19.21 5.46
CA VAL A 487 -16.60 -18.55 4.57
C VAL A 487 -15.95 -18.44 3.19
N ILE A 488 -16.68 -18.82 2.15
CA ILE A 488 -16.21 -18.75 0.75
C ILE A 488 -16.88 -17.53 0.10
N GLY A 489 -16.14 -16.42 0.06
CA GLY A 489 -16.59 -15.16 -0.56
C GLY A 489 -16.23 -15.10 -2.02
N ILE A 490 -16.93 -14.25 -2.79
CA ILE A 490 -16.61 -13.98 -4.18
C ILE A 490 -15.77 -12.70 -4.31
N ALA A 491 -14.74 -12.71 -5.14
CA ALA A 491 -13.85 -11.56 -5.34
C ALA A 491 -14.54 -10.32 -5.93
N LEU A 492 -15.71 -10.48 -6.54
CA LEU A 492 -16.54 -9.38 -7.04
C LEU A 492 -17.07 -8.45 -5.93
N SER A 493 -17.17 -8.94 -4.69
CA SER A 493 -17.74 -8.18 -3.57
C SER A 493 -17.29 -8.76 -2.23
N ASN A 494 -16.79 -7.88 -1.34
CA ASN A 494 -16.46 -8.25 0.03
C ASN A 494 -17.70 -8.51 0.93
N MET A 495 -18.92 -8.32 0.40
CA MET A 495 -20.19 -8.50 1.10
C MET A 495 -21.00 -9.70 0.60
N LYS A 496 -20.40 -10.58 -0.22
CA LYS A 496 -21.08 -11.73 -0.82
C LYS A 496 -20.29 -13.02 -0.62
N ALA A 497 -20.99 -14.08 -0.20
CA ALA A 497 -20.41 -15.40 -0.03
C ALA A 497 -21.35 -16.50 -0.51
N MET A 498 -20.80 -17.71 -0.69
CA MET A 498 -21.58 -18.91 -0.95
C MET A 498 -22.56 -19.15 0.19
N ASP A 499 -23.79 -19.48 -0.16
CA ASP A 499 -24.91 -19.65 0.76
C ASP A 499 -25.71 -20.92 0.44
N ASN A 500 -26.03 -21.64 1.48
CA ASN A 500 -27.08 -22.65 1.46
C ASN A 500 -28.39 -22.00 1.93
N PRO A 501 -29.31 -21.65 1.00
CA PRO A 501 -30.49 -20.82 1.31
C PRO A 501 -31.29 -21.35 2.52
N SER A 502 -31.58 -20.45 3.47
CA SER A 502 -32.36 -20.75 4.67
C SER A 502 -31.84 -21.97 5.47
N ASN A 503 -30.57 -22.28 5.36
CA ASN A 503 -29.97 -23.47 5.97
C ASN A 503 -30.69 -24.77 5.57
N SER A 504 -31.06 -24.91 4.31
CA SER A 504 -31.84 -26.02 3.79
C SER A 504 -31.17 -27.37 4.04
N GLN A 505 -31.95 -28.34 4.51
CA GLN A 505 -31.53 -29.74 4.69
C GLN A 505 -31.88 -30.60 3.47
N ILE A 506 -32.55 -30.02 2.46
CA ILE A 506 -33.06 -30.75 1.31
C ILE A 506 -31.96 -31.00 0.30
N SER A 507 -31.79 -32.27 -0.08
CA SER A 507 -30.89 -32.69 -1.15
C SER A 507 -31.32 -32.06 -2.52
N GLY A 508 -30.37 -31.54 -3.29
CA GLY A 508 -30.65 -30.84 -4.53
C GLY A 508 -30.95 -29.35 -4.41
N THR A 509 -30.92 -28.79 -3.18
CA THR A 509 -31.05 -27.34 -2.99
C THR A 509 -29.91 -26.61 -3.71
N ASN A 510 -30.28 -25.56 -4.49
CA ASN A 510 -29.31 -24.70 -5.18
C ASN A 510 -28.41 -23.98 -4.17
N ILE A 511 -27.14 -23.88 -4.48
CA ILE A 511 -26.18 -23.04 -3.77
C ILE A 511 -26.15 -21.68 -4.46
N ASN A 512 -26.34 -20.63 -3.69
CA ASN A 512 -26.45 -19.26 -4.16
C ASN A 512 -25.28 -18.41 -3.65
N ILE A 513 -25.23 -17.12 -4.04
CA ILE A 513 -24.54 -16.09 -3.25
C ILE A 513 -25.56 -15.29 -2.44
N TRP A 514 -25.15 -14.87 -1.26
CA TRP A 514 -25.98 -14.03 -0.39
C TRP A 514 -25.12 -13.02 0.38
N ASN A 515 -25.77 -12.00 0.95
CA ASN A 515 -25.09 -11.03 1.80
C ASN A 515 -24.41 -11.74 2.98
N GLN A 516 -23.13 -11.57 3.06
CA GLN A 516 -22.30 -12.00 4.19
C GLN A 516 -21.12 -11.04 4.30
N ASP A 517 -21.11 -10.27 5.38
CA ASP A 517 -19.91 -9.48 5.69
C ASP A 517 -18.73 -10.41 5.91
N MET A 518 -17.71 -10.27 5.08
CA MET A 518 -16.51 -11.10 5.15
C MET A 518 -15.70 -10.87 6.44
N ASN A 519 -16.00 -9.82 7.20
CA ASN A 519 -15.43 -9.54 8.52
C ASN A 519 -16.40 -9.82 9.67
N GLY A 520 -17.66 -10.13 9.36
CA GLY A 520 -18.73 -10.33 10.32
C GLY A 520 -18.93 -11.78 10.77
N THR A 521 -19.94 -11.98 11.63
CA THR A 521 -20.38 -13.30 12.06
C THR A 521 -21.09 -14.02 10.92
N ALA A 522 -20.73 -15.28 10.66
CA ALA A 522 -21.34 -16.11 9.64
C ALA A 522 -22.32 -17.13 10.24
N GLY A 523 -23.53 -17.19 9.70
CA GLY A 523 -24.46 -18.27 9.96
C GLY A 523 -23.92 -19.63 9.45
N VAL A 524 -24.41 -20.74 10.00
CA VAL A 524 -23.95 -22.09 9.62
C VAL A 524 -24.20 -22.41 8.14
N ASN A 525 -25.14 -21.73 7.51
CA ASN A 525 -25.44 -21.80 6.06
C ASN A 525 -24.39 -21.12 5.16
N HIS A 526 -23.54 -20.25 5.73
CA HIS A 526 -22.41 -19.62 5.06
C HIS A 526 -21.07 -20.25 5.47
N GLN A 527 -21.09 -21.22 6.38
CA GLN A 527 -19.86 -21.88 6.85
C GLN A 527 -19.63 -23.20 6.09
N TRP A 528 -18.40 -23.38 5.65
CA TRP A 528 -17.99 -24.50 4.82
C TRP A 528 -16.76 -25.18 5.41
N VAL A 529 -16.67 -26.49 5.22
CA VAL A 529 -15.49 -27.31 5.53
C VAL A 529 -14.87 -27.77 4.22
N LEU A 530 -13.55 -27.62 4.08
CA LEU A 530 -12.77 -28.23 3.02
C LEU A 530 -12.22 -29.56 3.52
N GLU A 531 -12.81 -30.67 3.07
CA GLU A 531 -12.32 -32.00 3.36
C GLU A 531 -11.39 -32.45 2.23
N GLN A 532 -10.09 -32.54 2.51
CA GLN A 532 -9.14 -33.06 1.53
C GLN A 532 -9.56 -34.49 1.17
N VAL A 533 -9.71 -34.74 -0.11
CA VAL A 533 -9.87 -36.09 -0.61
C VAL A 533 -8.52 -36.77 -0.44
N THR A 534 -8.38 -37.47 0.66
CA THR A 534 -7.35 -38.47 0.67
C THR A 534 -7.72 -39.45 -0.43
N THR A 535 -7.12 -39.33 -1.61
CA THR A 535 -6.76 -40.56 -2.28
C THR A 535 -6.09 -41.30 -1.13
N SER A 536 -6.70 -42.40 -0.67
CA SER A 536 -5.86 -43.41 -0.11
C SER A 536 -4.74 -43.53 -1.14
N ALA A 537 -3.63 -42.83 -0.95
CA ALA A 537 -2.39 -43.32 -1.46
C ALA A 537 -2.55 -44.77 -1.01
N ILE A 538 -2.68 -45.70 -1.94
CA ILE A 538 -2.21 -47.05 -1.69
C ILE A 538 -0.86 -46.74 -1.07
N SER A 539 -0.80 -46.73 0.24
CA SER A 539 0.43 -46.57 1.02
C SER A 539 1.37 -47.46 0.28
N ALA A 540 2.46 -46.90 -0.28
CA ALA A 540 3.34 -47.67 -1.13
C ALA A 540 3.46 -48.97 -0.39
N LYS A 541 2.77 -50.00 -0.91
CA LYS A 541 2.46 -51.24 -0.18
C LYS A 541 3.86 -51.62 0.22
N GLN A 542 4.15 -51.49 1.52
CA GLN A 542 5.41 -52.07 2.00
C GLN A 542 5.33 -53.45 1.36
N GLU A 543 6.18 -53.72 0.36
CA GLU A 543 6.16 -54.99 -0.33
C GLU A 543 6.33 -56.01 0.75
N ILE A 544 5.20 -56.52 1.23
CA ILE A 544 5.17 -57.64 2.16
C ILE A 544 5.54 -58.78 1.26
N THR A 545 6.85 -58.97 1.06
CA THR A 545 7.40 -59.98 0.19
C THR A 545 7.08 -61.33 0.79
N SER A 546 6.15 -62.02 0.14
CA SER A 546 5.99 -63.48 0.35
C SER A 546 6.86 -64.20 -0.69
N THR A 547 7.52 -65.23 -0.29
CA THR A 547 8.33 -66.06 -1.19
C THR A 547 7.76 -67.48 -1.18
N ALA A 548 7.70 -68.11 -2.35
CA ALA A 548 7.35 -69.50 -2.55
C ALA A 548 8.58 -70.29 -3.01
N TYR A 549 8.95 -71.34 -2.30
CA TYR A 549 10.11 -72.15 -2.65
C TYR A 549 9.94 -73.63 -2.27
N PRO A 550 10.58 -74.59 -3.02
CA PRO A 550 11.26 -74.35 -4.26
C PRO A 550 10.27 -73.85 -5.35
N ASN A 551 10.76 -73.02 -6.25
CA ASN A 551 9.97 -72.52 -7.37
C ASN A 551 10.86 -72.45 -8.60
N PRO A 552 10.73 -73.37 -9.57
CA PRO A 552 9.70 -74.40 -9.71
C PRO A 552 9.77 -75.50 -8.63
N VAL A 553 8.59 -76.10 -8.34
CA VAL A 553 8.46 -77.29 -7.48
C VAL A 553 8.06 -78.51 -8.31
N LYS A 554 8.64 -79.70 -8.02
CA LYS A 554 8.25 -80.91 -8.70
C LYS A 554 6.86 -81.37 -8.28
N GLN A 555 6.07 -81.92 -9.21
CA GLN A 555 4.78 -82.46 -8.93
C GLN A 555 4.84 -83.55 -7.77
N GLY A 556 3.97 -83.40 -6.81
CA GLY A 556 3.92 -84.23 -5.65
C GLY A 556 4.84 -83.81 -4.48
N GLU A 557 5.79 -82.91 -4.71
CA GLU A 557 6.64 -82.38 -3.66
C GLU A 557 5.95 -81.22 -2.90
N ASN A 558 6.54 -80.85 -1.75
CA ASN A 558 6.06 -79.78 -0.91
C ASN A 558 6.64 -78.38 -1.33
N LEU A 559 5.75 -77.42 -1.46
CA LEU A 559 6.07 -75.98 -1.63
C LEU A 559 5.97 -75.30 -0.27
N THR A 560 6.94 -74.51 0.07
CA THR A 560 6.86 -73.64 1.25
C THR A 560 6.52 -72.22 0.80
N ILE A 561 5.48 -71.63 1.37
CA ILE A 561 5.12 -70.22 1.22
C ILE A 561 5.49 -69.49 2.49
N SER A 562 6.38 -68.52 2.44
CA SER A 562 6.70 -67.62 3.55
C SER A 562 5.71 -66.46 3.61
N LEU A 563 4.93 -66.38 4.67
CA LEU A 563 3.97 -65.30 4.92
C LEU A 563 4.54 -64.35 5.97
N PRO A 564 4.22 -63.05 5.91
CA PRO A 564 4.71 -62.06 6.86
C PRO A 564 4.41 -62.42 8.30
N GLU A 565 5.40 -62.24 9.20
CA GLU A 565 5.26 -62.49 10.64
C GLU A 565 4.61 -61.29 11.33
N ASN A 566 3.29 -61.18 11.22
CA ASN A 566 2.51 -60.11 11.87
C ASN A 566 1.55 -60.60 12.97
N GLY A 567 1.77 -61.83 13.44
CA GLY A 567 0.99 -62.42 14.54
C GLY A 567 -0.42 -62.92 14.19
N ASN A 568 -0.84 -62.78 12.94
CA ASN A 568 -2.21 -63.16 12.51
C ASN A 568 -2.19 -64.40 11.61
N THR A 569 -3.30 -65.15 11.62
CA THR A 569 -3.55 -66.23 10.65
C THR A 569 -4.06 -65.64 9.33
N TYR A 570 -3.72 -66.32 8.24
CA TYR A 570 -4.14 -66.01 6.89
C TYR A 570 -5.11 -67.07 6.35
N GLU A 571 -6.11 -66.65 5.58
CA GLU A 571 -6.80 -67.52 4.66
C GLU A 571 -5.98 -67.61 3.37
N LEU A 572 -5.29 -68.77 3.18
CA LEU A 572 -4.46 -69.01 2.01
C LEU A 572 -5.28 -69.75 0.95
N THR A 573 -5.37 -69.16 -0.25
CA THR A 573 -6.05 -69.75 -1.40
C THR A 573 -5.05 -69.97 -2.53
N ILE A 574 -5.09 -71.15 -3.16
CA ILE A 574 -4.33 -71.49 -4.38
C ILE A 574 -5.29 -71.56 -5.55
N ILE A 575 -4.92 -70.91 -6.64
CA ILE A 575 -5.67 -70.83 -7.90
C ILE A 575 -4.79 -71.24 -9.09
N ASN A 576 -5.38 -71.85 -10.10
CA ASN A 576 -4.67 -72.15 -11.35
C ASN A 576 -4.64 -70.94 -12.30
N ALA A 577 -4.04 -71.09 -13.49
CA ALA A 577 -3.92 -70.01 -14.48
C ALA A 577 -5.26 -69.55 -15.05
N GLU A 578 -6.30 -70.39 -15.04
CA GLU A 578 -7.67 -70.10 -15.45
C GLU A 578 -8.49 -69.41 -14.37
N GLY A 579 -7.90 -69.16 -13.17
CA GLY A 579 -8.59 -68.53 -12.04
C GLY A 579 -9.42 -69.48 -11.16
N LEU A 580 -9.38 -70.79 -11.41
CA LEU A 580 -10.09 -71.76 -10.64
C LEU A 580 -9.41 -71.98 -9.29
N LYS A 581 -10.17 -71.90 -8.20
CA LYS A 581 -9.71 -72.16 -6.84
C LYS A 581 -9.53 -73.67 -6.63
N LEU A 582 -8.29 -74.06 -6.34
CA LEU A 582 -7.91 -75.45 -6.14
C LEU A 582 -7.86 -75.87 -4.66
N LYS A 583 -7.42 -74.94 -3.79
CA LYS A 583 -7.23 -75.18 -2.38
C LYS A 583 -7.47 -73.91 -1.56
N SER A 584 -8.06 -74.04 -0.40
CA SER A 584 -8.13 -73.00 0.62
C SER A 584 -7.84 -73.62 1.98
N GLN A 585 -7.00 -72.93 2.77
CA GLN A 585 -6.69 -73.40 4.12
C GLN A 585 -6.31 -72.21 5.01
N GLN A 586 -6.43 -72.35 6.30
CA GLN A 586 -5.80 -71.43 7.26
C GLN A 586 -4.29 -71.63 7.26
N ALA A 587 -3.56 -70.59 7.27
CA ALA A 587 -2.10 -70.55 7.28
C ALA A 587 -1.62 -69.61 8.38
N ASN A 588 -0.66 -70.04 9.19
CA ASN A 588 -0.06 -69.16 10.19
C ASN A 588 0.96 -68.21 9.55
N ALA A 589 1.19 -67.08 10.19
CA ALA A 589 2.33 -66.25 9.88
C ALA A 589 3.64 -67.06 9.94
N GLY A 590 4.61 -66.71 9.08
CA GLY A 590 5.84 -67.47 8.90
C GLY A 590 5.75 -68.48 7.75
N LYS A 591 6.28 -69.69 7.90
CA LYS A 591 6.37 -70.71 6.85
C LYS A 591 5.17 -71.64 6.82
N THR A 592 4.47 -71.68 5.71
CA THR A 592 3.36 -72.60 5.47
C THR A 592 3.71 -73.57 4.34
N ILE A 593 3.49 -74.86 4.56
CA ILE A 593 3.80 -75.94 3.61
C ILE A 593 2.53 -76.31 2.85
N ILE A 594 2.63 -76.34 1.51
CA ILE A 594 1.59 -76.73 0.59
C ILE A 594 2.05 -77.98 -0.17
N SER A 595 1.27 -79.04 -0.13
CA SER A 595 1.50 -80.25 -0.97
C SER A 595 1.04 -79.92 -2.40
N THR A 596 1.85 -80.21 -3.38
CA THR A 596 1.54 -80.09 -4.83
C THR A 596 0.95 -81.39 -5.38
N SER A 597 0.69 -82.40 -4.51
CA SER A 597 0.04 -83.67 -4.91
C SER A 597 -1.33 -83.35 -5.57
N GLY A 598 -1.54 -83.94 -6.76
CA GLY A 598 -2.76 -83.68 -7.54
C GLY A 598 -2.74 -82.37 -8.39
N MET A 599 -1.71 -81.54 -8.30
CA MET A 599 -1.54 -80.38 -9.20
C MET A 599 -0.87 -80.84 -10.48
N ARG A 600 -1.36 -80.39 -11.63
CA ARG A 600 -0.73 -80.65 -12.93
C ARG A 600 0.46 -79.71 -13.15
N THR A 601 1.36 -80.05 -14.05
CA THR A 601 2.41 -79.13 -14.51
C THR A 601 1.78 -77.83 -15.02
N GLY A 602 2.28 -76.67 -14.52
CA GLY A 602 1.70 -75.35 -14.89
C GLY A 602 2.00 -74.26 -13.88
N ILE A 603 1.48 -73.05 -14.16
CA ILE A 603 1.62 -71.90 -13.26
C ILE A 603 0.41 -71.82 -12.36
N TYR A 604 0.70 -71.51 -11.09
CA TYR A 604 -0.30 -71.33 -10.04
C TYR A 604 -0.07 -70.01 -9.32
N PHE A 605 -1.16 -69.46 -8.78
CA PHE A 605 -1.13 -68.25 -7.97
C PHE A 605 -1.62 -68.58 -6.57
N TYR A 606 -1.08 -67.86 -5.57
CA TYR A 606 -1.62 -67.91 -4.24
C TYR A 606 -1.98 -66.50 -3.73
N ASN A 607 -3.06 -66.46 -2.95
CA ASN A 607 -3.51 -65.28 -2.22
C ASN A 607 -3.67 -65.67 -0.75
N ALA A 608 -2.97 -64.93 0.14
CA ALA A 608 -3.11 -65.08 1.59
C ALA A 608 -3.69 -63.79 2.16
N LYS A 609 -4.90 -63.87 2.71
CA LYS A 609 -5.66 -62.72 3.21
C LYS A 609 -5.83 -62.79 4.71
N ASN A 610 -5.65 -61.67 5.43
CA ASN A 610 -6.04 -61.48 6.83
C ASN A 610 -6.66 -60.10 7.06
N SER A 611 -6.91 -59.73 8.33
CA SER A 611 -7.44 -58.38 8.70
C SER A 611 -6.57 -57.22 8.29
N ASN A 612 -5.26 -57.44 8.08
CA ASN A 612 -4.27 -56.39 7.79
C ASN A 612 -3.96 -56.26 6.28
N GLY A 613 -4.51 -57.14 5.43
CA GLY A 613 -4.34 -57.07 3.99
C GLY A 613 -4.24 -58.42 3.29
N THR A 614 -3.83 -58.40 2.01
CA THR A 614 -3.65 -59.57 1.15
C THR A 614 -2.23 -59.63 0.63
N VAL A 615 -1.59 -60.78 0.72
CA VAL A 615 -0.30 -61.10 0.12
C VAL A 615 -0.52 -62.06 -1.02
N SER A 616 0.08 -61.86 -2.17
CA SER A 616 -0.10 -62.68 -3.37
C SER A 616 1.26 -63.06 -3.97
N GLY A 617 1.31 -64.17 -4.62
CA GLY A 617 2.48 -64.59 -5.40
C GLY A 617 2.15 -65.70 -6.40
N LYS A 618 3.18 -66.14 -7.13
CA LYS A 618 3.06 -67.24 -8.12
C LYS A 618 4.13 -68.27 -7.91
N PHE A 619 3.83 -69.50 -8.30
CA PHE A 619 4.81 -70.61 -8.39
C PHE A 619 4.46 -71.50 -9.59
N SER A 620 5.46 -72.28 -10.00
CA SER A 620 5.26 -73.27 -11.10
C SER A 620 5.48 -74.68 -10.56
N VAL A 621 4.67 -75.62 -11.06
CA VAL A 621 4.79 -77.06 -10.84
C VAL A 621 5.37 -77.69 -12.11
N GLN A 622 6.41 -78.51 -11.96
CA GLN A 622 7.07 -79.22 -13.05
C GLN A 622 6.90 -80.70 -12.94
#